data_29c6e2f2651fd83066a5b9c29531ccd6
#
_entry.id   29c6e2f2651fd83066a5b9c29531ccd6
#
_cell.length_a   1.000
_cell.length_b   1.000
_cell.length_c   1.000
_cell.angle_alpha   90.00
_cell.angle_beta   90.00
_cell.angle_gamma   90.00
#
_symmetry.space_group_name_H-M   'P 1'
#
loop_
_entity.id
_entity.type
_entity.pdbx_description
1 polymer ?
#
loop_
_entity_poly.entity_id
_entity_poly.type
_entity_poly.pdbx_seq_one_letter_code
_entity_poly.pdbx_strand_id
1 'polypeptide(L)'
;MKNNQYKNLIVFIFACLVIFGFMIKLPKIFHHFDKELHSLFYFGAFIFLAFLYPNKKFLISIVLFLFGIFIEMAQDFSNRVSLKYIGKVIHGRFDIEDIKFNCIGLFLGIVIFYFSKYFINKYSKLILN
;
A
#
# COMPACT_ATOMS: atom_id res chain seq x y z
N MET A 1 26.58 -2.29 -7.09
CA MET A 1 26.21 -2.05 -5.67
C MET A 1 25.50 -0.73 -5.42
N LYS A 2 25.95 0.42 -5.94
CA LYS A 2 25.29 1.74 -5.74
C LYS A 2 23.79 1.79 -6.08
N ASN A 3 23.38 1.14 -7.18
CA ASN A 3 21.98 1.16 -7.64
C ASN A 3 20.98 0.54 -6.66
N ASN A 4 21.36 -0.48 -5.90
CA ASN A 4 20.48 -1.10 -4.90
C ASN A 4 20.34 -0.25 -3.63
N GLN A 5 21.36 0.53 -3.27
CA GLN A 5 21.30 1.42 -2.11
C GLN A 5 20.28 2.56 -2.33
N TYR A 6 20.28 3.17 -3.52
CA TYR A 6 19.29 4.19 -3.86
C TYR A 6 17.86 3.63 -3.88
N LYS A 7 17.65 2.44 -4.41
CA LYS A 7 16.32 1.79 -4.39
C LYS A 7 15.84 1.55 -2.96
N ASN A 8 16.70 1.05 -2.10
CA ASN A 8 16.35 0.81 -0.70
C ASN A 8 16.06 2.12 0.04
N LEU A 9 16.81 3.19 -0.23
CA LEU A 9 16.57 4.50 0.35
C LEU A 9 15.20 5.07 -0.11
N ILE A 10 14.87 4.95 -1.40
CA ILE A 10 13.57 5.39 -1.92
C ILE A 10 12.43 4.62 -1.24
N VAL A 11 12.56 3.30 -1.11
CA VAL A 11 11.54 2.48 -0.44
C VAL A 11 11.43 2.84 1.03
N PHE A 12 12.53 3.11 1.71
CA PHE A 12 12.52 3.52 3.12
C PHE A 12 11.79 4.87 3.30
N ILE A 13 12.13 5.88 2.49
CA ILE A 13 11.47 7.20 2.51
C ILE A 13 9.98 7.03 2.21
N PHE A 14 9.63 6.23 1.19
CA PHE A 14 8.25 5.94 0.85
C PHE A 14 7.50 5.28 2.02
N ALA A 15 8.09 4.28 2.68
CA ALA A 15 7.50 3.63 3.84
C ALA A 15 7.26 4.60 5.00
N CYS A 16 8.22 5.50 5.29
CA CYS A 16 8.05 6.53 6.32
C CYS A 16 6.89 7.49 6.00
N LEU A 17 6.80 7.96 4.76
CA LEU A 17 5.71 8.84 4.31
C LEU A 17 4.35 8.15 4.38
N VAL A 18 4.30 6.88 4.06
CA VAL A 18 3.08 6.06 4.11
C VAL A 18 2.61 5.88 5.54
N ILE A 19 3.49 5.45 6.45
CA ILE A 19 3.16 5.30 7.87
C ILE A 19 2.66 6.63 8.41
N PHE A 20 3.36 7.73 8.13
CA PHE A 20 2.94 9.05 8.55
C PHE A 20 1.55 9.41 7.98
N GLY A 21 1.31 9.16 6.69
CA GLY A 21 0.03 9.43 6.02
C GLY A 21 -1.14 8.68 6.65
N PHE A 22 -0.96 7.39 6.94
CA PHE A 22 -2.00 6.57 7.58
C PHE A 22 -2.22 6.91 9.07
N MET A 23 -1.21 7.50 9.73
CA MET A 23 -1.34 7.94 11.13
C MET A 23 -1.93 9.34 11.28
N ILE A 24 -2.18 10.06 10.17
CA ILE A 24 -2.88 11.36 10.20
C ILE A 24 -4.38 11.12 10.00
N LYS A 25 -5.19 11.75 10.85
CA LYS A 25 -6.64 11.72 10.69
C LYS A 25 -7.06 12.43 9.41
N LEU A 26 -7.75 11.73 8.54
CA LEU A 26 -8.29 12.30 7.32
C LEU A 26 -9.29 13.42 7.60
N PRO A 27 -9.28 14.52 6.82
CA PRO A 27 -10.33 15.53 6.87
C PRO A 27 -11.71 14.91 6.59
N LYS A 28 -12.76 15.46 7.21
CA LYS A 28 -14.14 14.92 7.10
C LYS A 28 -14.62 14.69 5.66
N ILE A 29 -14.14 15.48 4.71
CA ILE A 29 -14.50 15.38 3.30
C ILE A 29 -14.05 14.05 2.66
N PHE A 30 -13.03 13.41 3.19
CA PHE A 30 -12.51 12.14 2.68
C PHE A 30 -13.08 10.90 3.39
N HIS A 31 -13.88 11.08 4.45
CA HIS A 31 -14.47 9.95 5.18
C HIS A 31 -15.34 9.03 4.34
N HIS A 32 -15.96 9.57 3.27
CA HIS A 32 -16.76 8.76 2.34
C HIS A 32 -15.94 7.92 1.37
N PHE A 33 -14.66 8.31 1.16
CA PHE A 33 -13.73 7.67 0.21
C PHE A 33 -12.58 6.97 0.91
N ASP A 34 -12.67 6.79 2.22
CA ASP A 34 -11.58 6.23 3.02
C ASP A 34 -11.17 4.84 2.50
N LYS A 35 -12.15 3.98 2.28
CA LYS A 35 -11.95 2.62 1.79
C LYS A 35 -11.38 2.57 0.37
N GLU A 36 -11.88 3.42 -0.51
CA GLU A 36 -11.37 3.56 -1.88
C GLU A 36 -9.93 4.08 -1.88
N LEU A 37 -9.59 5.00 -0.96
CA LEU A 37 -8.22 5.48 -0.79
C LEU A 37 -7.28 4.36 -0.32
N HIS A 38 -7.71 3.50 0.60
CA HIS A 38 -6.98 2.30 0.97
C HIS A 38 -6.71 1.41 -0.25
N SER A 39 -7.75 1.09 -1.01
CA SER A 39 -7.62 0.27 -2.23
C SER A 39 -6.68 0.90 -3.25
N LEU A 40 -6.83 2.19 -3.53
CA LEU A 40 -6.00 2.93 -4.48
C LEU A 40 -4.53 2.96 -4.04
N PHE A 41 -4.29 3.14 -2.74
CA PHE A 41 -2.95 3.13 -2.19
C PHE A 41 -2.27 1.77 -2.40
N TYR A 42 -2.91 0.65 -2.03
CA TYR A 42 -2.32 -0.68 -2.16
C TYR A 42 -2.12 -1.09 -3.62
N PHE A 43 -3.02 -0.68 -4.50
CA PHE A 43 -2.86 -0.79 -5.94
C PHE A 43 -1.57 -0.09 -6.42
N GLY A 44 -1.43 1.21 -6.11
CA GLY A 44 -0.28 2.01 -6.53
C GLY A 44 1.03 1.54 -5.90
N ALA A 45 1.02 1.20 -4.60
CA ALA A 45 2.17 0.69 -3.88
C ALA A 45 2.69 -0.63 -4.48
N PHE A 46 1.78 -1.56 -4.83
CA PHE A 46 2.18 -2.79 -5.50
C PHE A 46 2.83 -2.51 -6.85
N ILE A 47 2.22 -1.70 -7.71
CA ILE A 47 2.75 -1.35 -9.03
C ILE A 47 4.14 -0.71 -8.89
N PHE A 48 4.28 0.27 -7.99
CA PHE A 48 5.55 0.97 -7.74
C PHE A 48 6.66 0.01 -7.29
N LEU A 49 6.39 -0.82 -6.29
CA LEU A 49 7.38 -1.77 -5.77
C LEU A 49 7.69 -2.89 -6.75
N ALA A 50 6.69 -3.37 -7.53
CA ALA A 50 6.91 -4.39 -8.56
C ALA A 50 7.78 -3.87 -9.71
N PHE A 51 7.73 -2.57 -10.02
CA PHE A 51 8.66 -1.91 -10.94
C PHE A 51 10.07 -1.85 -10.39
N LEU A 52 10.25 -1.49 -9.13
CA LEU A 52 11.57 -1.42 -8.49
C LEU A 52 12.22 -2.79 -8.32
N TYR A 53 11.42 -3.81 -8.00
CA TYR A 53 11.89 -5.17 -7.69
C TYR A 53 11.12 -6.23 -8.50
N PRO A 54 11.31 -6.30 -9.81
CA PRO A 54 10.51 -7.15 -10.71
C PRO A 54 10.57 -8.65 -10.38
N ASN A 55 11.62 -9.11 -9.71
CA ASN A 55 11.80 -10.51 -9.32
C ASN A 55 11.23 -10.86 -7.94
N LYS A 56 10.69 -9.86 -7.19
CA LYS A 56 10.21 -10.06 -5.82
C LYS A 56 8.70 -9.84 -5.65
N LYS A 57 7.92 -9.91 -6.73
CA LYS A 57 6.48 -9.58 -6.73
C LYS A 57 5.65 -10.35 -5.70
N PHE A 58 5.91 -11.65 -5.55
CA PHE A 58 5.24 -12.46 -4.56
C PHE A 58 5.55 -12.00 -3.13
N LEU A 59 6.83 -11.74 -2.84
CA LEU A 59 7.24 -11.20 -1.55
C LEU A 59 6.62 -9.82 -1.28
N ILE A 60 6.58 -8.95 -2.29
CA ILE A 60 5.93 -7.62 -2.21
C ILE A 60 4.46 -7.77 -1.85
N SER A 61 3.74 -8.71 -2.46
CA SER A 61 2.32 -8.94 -2.14
C SER A 61 2.12 -9.34 -0.68
N ILE A 62 2.95 -10.25 -0.17
CA ILE A 62 2.88 -10.68 1.24
C ILE A 62 3.21 -9.51 2.17
N VAL A 63 4.28 -8.77 1.88
CA VAL A 63 4.71 -7.65 2.72
C VAL A 63 3.64 -6.56 2.76
N LEU A 64 3.04 -6.19 1.63
CA LEU A 64 1.96 -5.21 1.58
C LEU A 64 0.71 -5.69 2.32
N PHE A 65 0.35 -6.95 2.19
CA PHE A 65 -0.78 -7.53 2.94
C PHE A 65 -0.57 -7.45 4.45
N LEU A 66 0.60 -7.90 4.92
CA LEU A 66 0.96 -7.83 6.34
C LEU A 66 1.07 -6.39 6.85
N PHE A 67 1.58 -5.50 6.00
CA PHE A 67 1.66 -4.08 6.31
C PHE A 67 0.27 -3.47 6.50
N GLY A 68 -0.74 -3.86 5.70
CA GLY A 68 -2.12 -3.42 5.89
C GLY A 68 -2.68 -3.81 7.26
N ILE A 69 -2.49 -5.06 7.66
CA ILE A 69 -2.90 -5.53 8.99
C ILE A 69 -2.16 -4.75 10.10
N PHE A 70 -0.85 -4.54 9.91
CA PHE A 70 -0.03 -3.81 10.87
C PHE A 70 -0.50 -2.37 11.09
N ILE A 71 -0.85 -1.65 10.01
CA ILE A 71 -1.36 -0.27 10.09
C ILE A 71 -2.66 -0.21 10.89
N GLU A 72 -3.62 -1.10 10.62
CA GLU A 72 -4.88 -1.17 11.37
C GLU A 72 -4.65 -1.42 12.87
N MET A 73 -3.75 -2.36 13.19
CA MET A 73 -3.38 -2.63 14.59
C MET A 73 -2.69 -1.41 15.24
N ALA A 74 -1.83 -0.72 14.51
CA ALA A 74 -1.13 0.46 15.00
C ALA A 74 -2.08 1.62 15.28
N GLN A 75 -3.09 1.83 14.42
CA GLN A 75 -4.14 2.83 14.62
C GLN A 75 -4.99 2.53 15.86
N ASP A 76 -5.45 1.28 16.03
CA ASP A 76 -6.21 0.87 17.22
C ASP A 76 -5.39 1.01 18.50
N PHE A 77 -4.13 0.60 18.49
CA PHE A 77 -3.22 0.77 19.62
C PHE A 77 -3.01 2.24 19.96
N SER A 78 -2.76 3.09 18.95
CA SER A 78 -2.61 4.54 19.12
C SER A 78 -3.85 5.18 19.74
N ASN A 79 -5.06 4.72 19.35
CA ASN A 79 -6.31 5.17 19.93
C ASN A 79 -6.44 4.80 21.42
N ARG A 80 -6.09 3.57 21.78
CA ARG A 80 -6.13 3.13 23.19
C ARG A 80 -5.20 3.96 24.07
N VAL A 81 -3.99 4.23 23.57
CA VAL A 81 -3.01 5.07 24.28
C VAL A 81 -3.52 6.50 24.37
N SER A 82 -4.03 7.08 23.29
CA SER A 82 -4.56 8.44 23.26
C SER A 82 -5.78 8.62 24.20
N LEU A 83 -6.70 7.67 24.20
CA LEU A 83 -7.83 7.68 25.15
C LEU A 83 -7.37 7.67 26.60
N LYS A 84 -6.34 6.88 26.92
CA LYS A 84 -5.82 6.76 28.30
C LYS A 84 -5.13 8.04 28.78
N TYR A 85 -4.38 8.73 27.91
CA TYR A 85 -3.52 9.87 28.32
C TYR A 85 -4.08 11.24 27.94
N ILE A 86 -4.88 11.33 26.87
CA ILE A 86 -5.38 12.60 26.31
C ILE A 86 -6.91 12.68 26.40
N GLY A 87 -7.60 11.57 26.66
CA GLY A 87 -9.06 11.51 26.71
C GLY A 87 -9.75 11.66 25.34
N LYS A 88 -9.02 11.56 24.22
CA LYS A 88 -9.55 11.74 22.85
C LYS A 88 -9.15 10.58 21.94
N VAL A 89 -10.05 10.21 21.02
CA VAL A 89 -9.77 9.29 19.93
C VAL A 89 -9.14 10.05 18.77
N ILE A 90 -7.98 9.60 18.29
CA ILE A 90 -7.22 10.25 17.21
C ILE A 90 -7.55 9.63 15.86
N HIS A 91 -7.74 8.31 15.80
CA HIS A 91 -7.99 7.55 14.56
C HIS A 91 -9.32 6.79 14.64
N GLY A 92 -9.66 6.06 13.54
CA GLY A 92 -10.71 5.06 13.55
C GLY A 92 -10.37 3.88 14.50
N ARG A 93 -11.33 3.01 14.76
CA ARG A 93 -11.08 1.70 15.39
C ARG A 93 -10.54 0.76 14.33
N PHE A 94 -9.92 -0.35 14.75
CA PHE A 94 -9.57 -1.45 13.86
C PHE A 94 -10.78 -1.81 12.97
N ASP A 95 -10.62 -1.64 11.65
CA ASP A 95 -11.68 -1.92 10.68
C ASP A 95 -11.25 -3.05 9.73
N ILE A 96 -11.97 -4.16 9.80
CA ILE A 96 -11.74 -5.31 8.91
C ILE A 96 -12.12 -4.98 7.46
N GLU A 97 -12.97 -3.97 7.24
CA GLU A 97 -13.31 -3.54 5.89
C GLU A 97 -12.13 -2.85 5.21
N ASP A 98 -11.34 -2.06 5.94
CA ASP A 98 -10.12 -1.44 5.40
C ASP A 98 -9.12 -2.50 4.95
N ILE A 99 -8.99 -3.61 5.71
CA ILE A 99 -8.16 -4.75 5.29
C ILE A 99 -8.71 -5.39 4.00
N LYS A 100 -10.04 -5.52 3.85
CA LYS A 100 -10.63 -6.04 2.61
C LYS A 100 -10.34 -5.14 1.43
N PHE A 101 -10.47 -3.82 1.59
CA PHE A 101 -10.16 -2.85 0.52
C PHE A 101 -8.66 -2.82 0.19
N ASN A 102 -7.78 -3.00 1.16
CA ASN A 102 -6.35 -3.20 0.93
C ASN A 102 -6.11 -4.43 0.05
N CYS A 103 -6.78 -5.56 0.34
CA CYS A 103 -6.70 -6.77 -0.48
C CYS A 103 -7.23 -6.55 -1.91
N ILE A 104 -8.34 -5.83 -2.07
CA ILE A 104 -8.91 -5.51 -3.39
C ILE A 104 -7.90 -4.69 -4.21
N GLY A 105 -7.33 -3.63 -3.63
CA GLY A 105 -6.33 -2.81 -4.29
C GLY A 105 -5.09 -3.60 -4.69
N LEU A 106 -4.58 -4.42 -3.79
CA LEU A 106 -3.44 -5.29 -4.04
C LEU A 106 -3.73 -6.29 -5.17
N PHE A 107 -4.89 -6.94 -5.16
CA PHE A 107 -5.32 -7.88 -6.19
C PHE A 107 -5.43 -7.20 -7.57
N LEU A 108 -6.07 -6.03 -7.64
CA LEU A 108 -6.16 -5.24 -8.87
C LEU A 108 -4.78 -4.85 -9.40
N GLY A 109 -3.85 -4.46 -8.51
CA GLY A 109 -2.47 -4.15 -8.87
C GLY A 109 -1.75 -5.34 -9.49
N ILE A 110 -1.90 -6.52 -8.90
CA ILE A 110 -1.33 -7.77 -9.42
C ILE A 110 -1.89 -8.07 -10.81
N VAL A 111 -3.21 -8.06 -10.97
CA VAL A 111 -3.89 -8.37 -12.23
C VAL A 111 -3.43 -7.41 -13.34
N ILE A 112 -3.48 -6.10 -13.08
CA ILE A 112 -3.10 -5.08 -14.08
C ILE A 112 -1.62 -5.19 -14.43
N PHE A 113 -0.74 -5.44 -13.46
CA PHE A 113 0.68 -5.62 -13.73
C PHE A 113 0.96 -6.79 -14.68
N TYR A 114 0.36 -7.94 -14.43
CA TYR A 114 0.58 -9.12 -15.28
C TYR A 114 -0.07 -8.97 -16.66
N PHE A 115 -1.25 -8.36 -16.72
CA PHE A 115 -1.96 -8.07 -17.97
C PHE A 115 -1.14 -7.12 -18.83
N SER A 116 -0.67 -6.01 -18.29
CA SER A 116 0.19 -5.05 -19.00
C SER A 116 1.47 -5.69 -19.53
N LYS A 117 2.12 -6.52 -18.71
CA LYS A 117 3.32 -7.25 -19.12
C LYS A 117 3.04 -8.22 -20.28
N TYR A 118 1.90 -8.92 -20.24
CA TYR A 118 1.49 -9.81 -21.34
C TYR A 118 1.33 -9.05 -22.65
N PHE A 119 0.64 -7.91 -22.64
CA PHE A 119 0.44 -7.10 -23.85
C PHE A 119 1.75 -6.53 -24.37
N ILE A 120 2.59 -5.94 -23.50
CA ILE A 120 3.90 -5.40 -23.91
C ILE A 120 4.73 -6.51 -24.60
N ASN A 121 4.80 -7.70 -24.03
CA ASN A 121 5.55 -8.81 -24.61
C ASN A 121 4.96 -9.29 -25.94
N LYS A 122 3.62 -9.28 -26.09
CA LYS A 122 2.96 -9.66 -27.34
C LYS A 122 3.24 -8.66 -28.46
N TYR A 123 3.11 -7.35 -28.17
CA TYR A 123 3.33 -6.31 -29.17
C TYR A 123 4.81 -6.13 -29.52
N SER A 124 5.74 -6.29 -28.57
CA SER A 124 7.17 -6.23 -28.88
C SER A 124 7.61 -7.34 -29.85
N LYS A 125 7.02 -8.52 -29.74
CA LYS A 125 7.28 -9.63 -30.71
C LYS A 125 6.72 -9.34 -32.11
N LEU A 126 5.62 -8.60 -32.22
CA LEU A 126 5.02 -8.24 -33.51
C LEU A 126 5.79 -7.15 -34.26
N ILE A 127 6.53 -6.31 -33.54
CA ILE A 127 7.33 -5.21 -34.14
C ILE A 127 8.73 -5.70 -34.56
N LEU A 128 9.24 -6.77 -33.95
CA LEU A 128 10.58 -7.30 -34.20
C LEU A 128 10.61 -8.42 -35.24
N ASN A 129 9.48 -8.87 -35.75
CA ASN A 129 9.31 -9.78 -36.90
C ASN A 129 8.81 -9.03 -38.11
#